data_d13ad9bd42edfac32393a51b8d8817ba
#
_entry.id   d13ad9bd42edfac32393a51b8d8817ba
#
_cell.length_a   1.000
_cell.length_b   1.000
_cell.length_c   1.000
_cell.angle_alpha   90.00
_cell.angle_beta   90.00
_cell.angle_gamma   90.00
#
_symmetry.space_group_name_H-M   'P 1'
#
loop_
_entity.id
_entity.type
_entity.pdbx_description
1 polymer ?
#
loop_
_entity_poly.entity_id
_entity_poly.type
_entity_poly.pdbx_seq_one_letter_code
_entity_poly.pdbx_strand_id
1 'polypeptide(L)'
;VSGLEGKACITNSFQVEDMVVLHLLRQIDPKIPVLFLDTGYHFAETYAYRDRMAEEWKLNLISLQAKQSVAEQEAAFGILNRTDPTRCCGLRKVEPLMRGLEPYDIWFTGLRRDQSPTRKNLRKVEHHTLPTGKTLLKVSPLADWNSKQVWNYITRNGIEYLPVYDKGYPSIGCEPCTSIPEDPNNPRSGRWSGQKLECGIHTFTEKDSPQESQ
;
A
#
# COMPACT_ATOMS: atom_id res chain seq x y z
N VAL A 1 -12.69 -15.32 7.28
CA VAL A 1 -13.51 -14.08 7.32
C VAL A 1 -14.87 -14.39 7.92
N SER A 2 -15.42 -15.61 7.73
CA SER A 2 -16.64 -16.07 8.42
C SER A 2 -16.35 -16.28 9.91
N GLY A 3 -16.59 -15.27 10.73
CA GLY A 3 -16.34 -15.28 12.19
C GLY A 3 -15.67 -14.02 12.72
N LEU A 4 -15.27 -13.10 11.84
CA LEU A 4 -14.84 -11.75 12.23
C LEU A 4 -16.05 -10.82 12.08
N GLU A 5 -16.55 -10.33 13.19
CA GLU A 5 -17.60 -9.29 13.20
C GLU A 5 -16.95 -7.92 12.95
N GLY A 6 -17.57 -7.09 12.12
CA GLY A 6 -17.13 -5.72 11.86
C GLY A 6 -16.99 -5.39 10.38
N LYS A 7 -16.77 -4.11 10.09
CA LYS A 7 -16.57 -3.59 8.74
C LYS A 7 -15.14 -3.83 8.28
N ALA A 8 -14.99 -4.57 7.19
CA ALA A 8 -13.69 -4.87 6.62
C ALA A 8 -13.36 -3.96 5.42
N CYS A 9 -12.07 -3.73 5.19
CA CYS A 9 -11.53 -3.12 3.98
C CYS A 9 -10.19 -3.74 3.59
N ILE A 10 -9.75 -3.49 2.37
CA ILE A 10 -8.38 -3.79 1.93
C ILE A 10 -7.71 -2.52 1.41
N THR A 11 -6.46 -2.26 1.82
CA THR A 11 -5.62 -1.32 1.08
C THR A 11 -5.02 -2.03 -0.14
N ASN A 12 -5.10 -1.39 -1.31
CA ASN A 12 -4.62 -1.98 -2.55
C ASN A 12 -3.80 -0.96 -3.35
N SER A 13 -2.54 -1.28 -3.59
CA SER A 13 -1.63 -0.52 -4.44
C SER A 13 -1.62 -1.02 -5.90
N PHE A 14 -2.46 -2.00 -6.22
CA PHE A 14 -2.53 -2.71 -7.50
C PHE A 14 -1.25 -3.47 -7.86
N GLN A 15 -0.35 -3.71 -6.89
CA GLN A 15 0.74 -4.65 -7.02
C GLN A 15 0.25 -6.09 -6.82
N VAL A 16 1.04 -7.04 -7.29
CA VAL A 16 0.63 -8.45 -7.37
C VAL A 16 0.16 -9.04 -6.04
N GLU A 17 0.77 -8.69 -4.93
CA GLU A 17 0.36 -9.17 -3.61
C GLU A 17 -1.04 -8.68 -3.24
N ASP A 18 -1.29 -7.39 -3.43
CA ASP A 18 -2.58 -6.78 -3.11
C ASP A 18 -3.67 -7.33 -4.04
N MET A 19 -3.35 -7.61 -5.31
CA MET A 19 -4.27 -8.22 -6.27
C MET A 19 -4.62 -9.67 -5.89
N VAL A 20 -3.65 -10.44 -5.37
CA VAL A 20 -3.93 -11.80 -4.84
C VAL A 20 -4.89 -11.74 -3.65
N VAL A 21 -4.60 -10.87 -2.66
CA VAL A 21 -5.49 -10.73 -1.49
C VAL A 21 -6.87 -10.27 -1.90
N LEU A 22 -6.96 -9.28 -2.79
CA LEU A 22 -8.24 -8.77 -3.30
C LEU A 22 -9.03 -9.87 -4.03
N HIS A 23 -8.37 -10.65 -4.89
CA HIS A 23 -9.01 -11.76 -5.58
C HIS A 23 -9.59 -12.82 -4.61
N LEU A 24 -8.84 -13.16 -3.55
CA LEU A 24 -9.31 -14.08 -2.50
C LEU A 24 -10.50 -13.49 -1.72
N LEU A 25 -10.42 -12.23 -1.33
CA LEU A 25 -11.48 -11.58 -0.54
C LEU A 25 -12.77 -11.43 -1.34
N ARG A 26 -12.69 -11.11 -2.64
CA ARG A 26 -13.87 -10.97 -3.51
C ARG A 26 -14.66 -12.26 -3.72
N GLN A 27 -14.06 -13.43 -3.49
CA GLN A 27 -14.78 -14.70 -3.48
C GLN A 27 -15.74 -14.83 -2.29
N ILE A 28 -15.51 -14.03 -1.24
CA ILE A 28 -16.30 -14.03 0.01
C ILE A 28 -17.19 -12.78 0.07
N ASP A 29 -16.62 -11.61 -0.20
CA ASP A 29 -17.30 -10.33 -0.29
C ASP A 29 -16.91 -9.59 -1.59
N PRO A 30 -17.69 -9.74 -2.67
CA PRO A 30 -17.40 -9.08 -3.94
C PRO A 30 -17.39 -7.54 -3.88
N LYS A 31 -17.99 -6.96 -2.84
CA LYS A 31 -18.10 -5.51 -2.66
C LYS A 31 -17.22 -4.95 -1.54
N ILE A 32 -16.25 -5.74 -1.05
CA ILE A 32 -15.31 -5.26 -0.03
C ILE A 32 -14.72 -3.90 -0.44
N PRO A 33 -14.71 -2.89 0.44
CA PRO A 33 -14.09 -1.60 0.17
C PRO A 33 -12.60 -1.73 -0.13
N VAL A 34 -12.18 -1.19 -1.29
CA VAL A 34 -10.80 -1.19 -1.77
C VAL A 34 -10.24 0.22 -1.63
N LEU A 35 -9.35 0.41 -0.67
CA LEU A 35 -8.74 1.70 -0.37
C LEU A 35 -7.45 1.86 -1.20
N PHE A 36 -7.44 2.81 -2.11
CA PHE A 36 -6.26 3.19 -2.90
C PHE A 36 -5.67 4.50 -2.38
N LEU A 37 -4.40 4.49 -2.01
CA LEU A 37 -3.67 5.69 -1.60
C LEU A 37 -3.24 6.48 -2.84
N ASP A 38 -4.06 7.44 -3.24
CA ASP A 38 -3.75 8.32 -4.37
C ASP A 38 -2.78 9.42 -3.93
N THR A 39 -1.51 9.18 -4.17
CA THR A 39 -0.46 10.10 -3.79
C THR A 39 -0.27 11.28 -4.74
N GLY A 40 -0.86 11.24 -5.93
CA GLY A 40 -0.60 12.19 -7.02
C GLY A 40 0.76 11.99 -7.72
N TYR A 41 1.53 10.97 -7.31
CA TYR A 41 2.87 10.68 -7.83
C TYR A 41 3.02 9.25 -8.36
N HIS A 42 1.94 8.53 -8.60
CA HIS A 42 2.03 7.20 -9.18
C HIS A 42 2.42 7.27 -10.67
N PHE A 43 2.97 6.16 -11.18
CA PHE A 43 3.14 5.96 -12.61
C PHE A 43 1.79 6.08 -13.33
N ALA A 44 1.79 6.61 -14.55
CA ALA A 44 0.59 6.68 -15.38
C ALA A 44 -0.04 5.30 -15.60
N GLU A 45 0.80 4.26 -15.76
CA GLU A 45 0.37 2.88 -15.89
C GLU A 45 -0.33 2.35 -14.63
N THR A 46 0.05 2.84 -13.45
CA THR A 46 -0.62 2.47 -12.19
C THR A 46 -2.05 3.00 -12.18
N TYR A 47 -2.26 4.23 -12.58
CA TYR A 47 -3.60 4.81 -12.70
C TYR A 47 -4.43 4.09 -13.75
N ALA A 48 -3.89 3.88 -14.95
CA ALA A 48 -4.59 3.19 -16.03
C ALA A 48 -4.97 1.76 -15.66
N TYR A 49 -4.07 1.02 -15.01
CA TYR A 49 -4.32 -0.34 -14.56
C TYR A 49 -5.36 -0.37 -13.43
N ARG A 50 -5.27 0.53 -12.45
CA ARG A 50 -6.27 0.69 -11.38
C ARG A 50 -7.66 0.90 -11.95
N ASP A 51 -7.81 1.83 -12.88
CA ASP A 51 -9.11 2.22 -13.43
C ASP A 51 -9.71 1.08 -14.22
N ARG A 52 -8.90 0.40 -15.06
CA ARG A 52 -9.33 -0.80 -15.79
C ARG A 52 -9.78 -1.92 -14.85
N MET A 53 -8.97 -2.27 -13.83
CA MET A 53 -9.33 -3.31 -12.87
C MET A 53 -10.54 -2.93 -12.02
N ALA A 54 -10.72 -1.65 -11.72
CA ALA A 54 -11.89 -1.17 -10.99
C ALA A 54 -13.19 -1.38 -11.82
N GLU A 55 -13.14 -1.12 -13.13
CA GLU A 55 -14.24 -1.34 -14.04
C GLU A 55 -14.52 -2.84 -14.26
N GLU A 56 -13.51 -3.60 -14.65
CA GLU A 56 -13.64 -5.03 -14.97
C GLU A 56 -14.10 -5.86 -13.76
N TRP A 57 -13.53 -5.57 -12.60
CA TRP A 57 -13.87 -6.29 -11.38
C TRP A 57 -15.00 -5.64 -10.60
N LYS A 58 -15.57 -4.53 -11.08
CA LYS A 58 -16.65 -3.76 -10.42
C LYS A 58 -16.32 -3.46 -8.95
N LEU A 59 -15.11 -2.94 -8.73
CA LEU A 59 -14.59 -2.72 -7.38
C LEU A 59 -15.35 -1.59 -6.68
N ASN A 60 -15.56 -1.73 -5.38
CA ASN A 60 -15.91 -0.63 -4.49
C ASN A 60 -14.63 0.16 -4.15
N LEU A 61 -14.11 0.89 -5.15
CA LEU A 61 -12.85 1.62 -5.06
C LEU A 61 -13.03 2.96 -4.37
N ILE A 62 -12.23 3.21 -3.35
CA ILE A 62 -12.19 4.46 -2.58
C ILE A 62 -10.78 5.04 -2.66
N SER A 63 -10.63 6.17 -3.35
CA SER A 63 -9.35 6.88 -3.44
C SER A 63 -9.13 7.76 -2.21
N LEU A 64 -8.06 7.48 -1.47
CA LEU A 64 -7.64 8.25 -0.31
C LEU A 64 -6.57 9.26 -0.75
N GLN A 65 -6.92 10.55 -0.72
CA GLN A 65 -6.06 11.63 -1.13
C GLN A 65 -5.53 12.42 0.06
N ALA A 66 -4.34 13.01 -0.10
CA ALA A 66 -3.79 13.99 0.83
C ALA A 66 -4.68 15.24 0.91
N LYS A 67 -4.62 15.97 2.03
CA LYS A 67 -5.37 17.23 2.22
C LYS A 67 -5.01 18.32 1.22
N GLN A 68 -3.75 18.33 0.77
CA GLN A 68 -3.22 19.25 -0.21
C GLN A 68 -2.98 18.54 -1.55
N SER A 69 -3.21 19.21 -2.65
CA SER A 69 -2.74 18.79 -3.97
C SER A 69 -1.20 18.72 -4.00
N VAL A 70 -0.65 18.11 -5.04
CA VAL A 70 0.82 18.11 -5.25
C VAL A 70 1.35 19.52 -5.39
N ALA A 71 0.69 20.36 -6.21
CA ALA A 71 1.10 21.72 -6.46
C ALA A 71 1.10 22.59 -5.17
N GLU A 72 0.05 22.48 -4.34
CA GLU A 72 -0.01 23.21 -3.06
C GLU A 72 1.09 22.74 -2.08
N GLN A 73 1.33 21.44 -2.00
CA GLN A 73 2.41 20.89 -1.16
C GLN A 73 3.79 21.38 -1.65
N GLU A 74 4.04 21.34 -2.96
CA GLU A 74 5.33 21.77 -3.53
C GLU A 74 5.54 23.28 -3.40
N ALA A 75 4.50 24.07 -3.51
CA ALA A 75 4.55 25.51 -3.27
C ALA A 75 4.88 25.83 -1.79
N ALA A 76 4.32 25.07 -0.85
CA ALA A 76 4.51 25.30 0.59
C ALA A 76 5.84 24.77 1.13
N PHE A 77 6.31 23.62 0.63
CA PHE A 77 7.41 22.86 1.24
C PHE A 77 8.53 22.46 0.26
N GLY A 78 8.42 22.81 -1.02
CA GLY A 78 9.32 22.31 -2.07
C GLY A 78 9.05 20.84 -2.42
N ILE A 79 9.96 20.24 -3.19
CA ILE A 79 9.81 18.87 -3.71
C ILE A 79 10.18 17.85 -2.63
N LEU A 80 9.27 17.63 -1.67
CA LEU A 80 9.51 16.78 -0.50
C LEU A 80 9.89 15.34 -0.83
N ASN A 81 9.44 14.79 -1.97
CA ASN A 81 9.82 13.42 -2.34
C ASN A 81 11.34 13.26 -2.58
N ARG A 82 12.06 14.39 -2.80
CA ARG A 82 13.54 14.44 -2.96
C ARG A 82 14.24 14.91 -1.69
N THR A 83 13.70 15.93 -1.01
CA THR A 83 14.35 16.60 0.13
C THR A 83 14.02 15.96 1.47
N ASP A 84 12.79 15.48 1.65
CA ASP A 84 12.30 14.80 2.85
C ASP A 84 11.24 13.75 2.48
N PRO A 85 11.67 12.57 1.99
CA PRO A 85 10.76 11.50 1.61
C PRO A 85 9.89 10.99 2.77
N THR A 86 10.35 11.14 4.02
CA THR A 86 9.59 10.72 5.20
C THR A 86 8.39 11.61 5.42
N ARG A 87 8.60 12.93 5.42
CA ARG A 87 7.52 13.91 5.51
C ARG A 87 6.56 13.80 4.33
N CYS A 88 7.07 13.61 3.10
CA CYS A 88 6.24 13.37 1.93
C CYS A 88 5.32 12.15 2.12
N CYS A 89 5.86 11.01 2.57
CA CYS A 89 5.06 9.83 2.85
C CYS A 89 4.07 10.06 3.99
N GLY A 90 4.43 10.80 5.02
CA GLY A 90 3.54 11.20 6.12
C GLY A 90 2.30 11.89 5.61
N LEU A 91 2.49 12.93 4.80
CA LEU A 91 1.41 13.76 4.26
C LEU A 91 0.57 13.04 3.19
N ARG A 92 1.21 12.23 2.31
CA ARG A 92 0.53 11.68 1.14
C ARG A 92 0.13 10.22 1.25
N LYS A 93 0.55 9.52 2.31
CA LYS A 93 0.22 8.10 2.52
C LYS A 93 -0.29 7.84 3.93
N VAL A 94 0.48 8.20 4.97
CA VAL A 94 0.16 7.84 6.35
C VAL A 94 -1.11 8.54 6.82
N GLU A 95 -1.18 9.87 6.73
CA GLU A 95 -2.35 10.65 7.15
C GLU A 95 -3.62 10.23 6.39
N PRO A 96 -3.64 10.17 5.04
CA PRO A 96 -4.83 9.72 4.32
C PRO A 96 -5.27 8.31 4.68
N LEU A 97 -4.31 7.40 4.91
CA LEU A 97 -4.62 6.04 5.32
C LEU A 97 -5.26 6.00 6.69
N MET A 98 -4.66 6.66 7.71
CA MET A 98 -5.19 6.66 9.06
C MET A 98 -6.63 7.18 9.08
N ARG A 99 -6.89 8.29 8.40
CA ARG A 99 -8.23 8.86 8.23
C ARG A 99 -9.18 7.91 7.48
N GLY A 100 -8.70 7.25 6.44
CA GLY A 100 -9.48 6.31 5.63
C GLY A 100 -9.83 5.02 6.35
N LEU A 101 -9.05 4.61 7.36
CA LEU A 101 -9.29 3.40 8.16
C LEU A 101 -10.31 3.58 9.29
N GLU A 102 -10.62 4.81 9.67
CA GLU A 102 -11.54 5.10 10.78
C GLU A 102 -12.90 4.39 10.71
N PRO A 103 -13.56 4.24 9.53
CA PRO A 103 -14.84 3.54 9.44
C PRO A 103 -14.78 2.02 9.60
N TYR A 104 -13.55 1.43 9.63
CA TYR A 104 -13.35 -0.02 9.52
C TYR A 104 -12.83 -0.63 10.82
N ASP A 105 -13.10 -1.92 11.00
CA ASP A 105 -12.69 -2.72 12.16
C ASP A 105 -11.64 -3.76 11.75
N ILE A 106 -11.59 -4.12 10.46
CA ILE A 106 -10.66 -5.10 9.89
C ILE A 106 -9.99 -4.51 8.64
N TRP A 107 -8.67 -4.53 8.65
CA TRP A 107 -7.83 -4.01 7.56
C TRP A 107 -6.97 -5.11 6.94
N PHE A 108 -7.27 -5.50 5.72
CA PHE A 108 -6.47 -6.46 4.95
C PHE A 108 -5.34 -5.78 4.19
N THR A 109 -4.17 -6.46 4.13
CA THR A 109 -2.96 -5.98 3.44
C THR A 109 -2.28 -7.10 2.67
N GLY A 110 -1.55 -6.77 1.59
CA GLY A 110 -0.72 -7.69 0.82
C GLY A 110 0.70 -7.91 1.37
N LEU A 111 0.94 -7.67 2.66
CA LEU A 111 2.26 -7.78 3.25
C LEU A 111 2.75 -9.22 3.34
N ARG A 112 4.06 -9.41 3.10
CA ARG A 112 4.78 -10.69 3.24
C ARG A 112 6.08 -10.50 4.04
N ARG A 113 6.51 -11.52 4.78
CA ARG A 113 7.75 -11.47 5.57
C ARG A 113 9.00 -11.35 4.70
N ASP A 114 9.02 -11.98 3.54
CA ASP A 114 10.18 -11.99 2.65
C ASP A 114 10.37 -10.72 1.81
N GLN A 115 9.43 -9.76 1.87
CA GLN A 115 9.54 -8.51 1.12
C GLN A 115 10.64 -7.57 1.61
N SER A 116 10.98 -7.63 2.92
CA SER A 116 11.95 -6.74 3.53
C SER A 116 12.42 -7.30 4.88
N PRO A 117 13.67 -7.08 5.29
CA PRO A 117 14.14 -7.43 6.63
C PRO A 117 13.29 -6.82 7.77
N THR A 118 12.72 -5.64 7.54
CA THR A 118 11.84 -4.95 8.51
C THR A 118 10.53 -5.71 8.76
N ARG A 119 10.14 -6.60 7.83
CA ARG A 119 8.91 -7.40 7.90
C ARG A 119 9.09 -8.82 8.43
N LYS A 120 10.32 -9.20 8.80
CA LYS A 120 10.64 -10.56 9.26
C LYS A 120 9.71 -11.06 10.36
N ASN A 121 9.30 -10.18 11.27
CA ASN A 121 8.44 -10.50 12.40
C ASN A 121 6.94 -10.17 12.16
N LEU A 122 6.54 -9.93 10.90
CA LEU A 122 5.15 -9.66 10.55
C LEU A 122 4.24 -10.79 11.03
N ARG A 123 3.19 -10.43 11.77
CA ARG A 123 2.14 -11.38 12.17
C ARG A 123 1.05 -11.44 11.10
N LYS A 124 0.42 -12.60 10.93
CA LYS A 124 -0.74 -12.72 10.03
C LYS A 124 -1.91 -11.88 10.48
N VAL A 125 -2.06 -11.76 11.80
CA VAL A 125 -3.11 -10.99 12.44
C VAL A 125 -2.46 -10.23 13.59
N GLU A 126 -2.70 -8.92 13.64
CA GLU A 126 -2.20 -8.05 14.71
C GLU A 126 -3.18 -6.90 14.96
N HIS A 127 -3.20 -6.39 16.17
CA HIS A 127 -3.92 -5.17 16.47
C HIS A 127 -3.15 -3.96 15.95
N HIS A 128 -3.87 -3.00 15.37
CA HIS A 128 -3.32 -1.73 14.91
C HIS A 128 -4.14 -0.59 15.49
N THR A 129 -3.50 0.29 16.26
CA THR A 129 -4.15 1.43 16.90
C THR A 129 -3.95 2.67 16.03
N LEU A 130 -5.05 3.33 15.67
CA LEU A 130 -5.04 4.58 14.94
C LEU A 130 -4.70 5.75 15.89
N PRO A 131 -4.28 6.91 15.37
CA PRO A 131 -4.01 8.10 16.19
C PRO A 131 -5.19 8.57 17.05
N THR A 132 -6.41 8.24 16.64
CA THR A 132 -7.65 8.52 17.40
C THR A 132 -7.85 7.62 18.61
N GLY A 133 -6.99 6.60 18.81
CA GLY A 133 -7.14 5.58 19.84
C GLY A 133 -8.02 4.39 19.41
N LYS A 134 -8.66 4.46 18.23
CA LYS A 134 -9.39 3.30 17.70
C LYS A 134 -8.41 2.17 17.36
N THR A 135 -8.72 0.96 17.84
CA THR A 135 -7.95 -0.25 17.48
C THR A 135 -8.74 -1.08 16.47
N LEU A 136 -8.06 -1.51 15.42
CA LEU A 136 -8.58 -2.39 14.39
C LEU A 136 -7.70 -3.64 14.24
N LEU A 137 -8.25 -4.67 13.62
CA LEU A 137 -7.55 -5.91 13.33
C LEU A 137 -6.87 -5.80 11.96
N LYS A 138 -5.55 -5.74 11.93
CA LYS A 138 -4.77 -5.78 10.69
C LYS A 138 -4.46 -7.21 10.32
N VAL A 139 -4.81 -7.61 9.10
CA VAL A 139 -4.71 -8.98 8.59
C VAL A 139 -3.84 -9.01 7.34
N SER A 140 -2.78 -9.81 7.38
CA SER A 140 -1.83 -10.03 6.28
C SER A 140 -1.88 -11.49 5.83
N PRO A 141 -2.83 -11.89 4.97
CA PRO A 141 -3.06 -13.31 4.63
C PRO A 141 -1.84 -13.97 3.99
N LEU A 142 -1.05 -13.18 3.26
CA LEU A 142 0.14 -13.66 2.53
C LEU A 142 1.43 -13.61 3.37
N ALA A 143 1.36 -13.39 4.69
CA ALA A 143 2.55 -13.19 5.53
C ALA A 143 3.64 -14.26 5.34
N ASP A 144 3.25 -15.53 5.14
CA ASP A 144 4.16 -16.68 4.95
C ASP A 144 4.44 -17.01 3.47
N TRP A 145 3.84 -16.27 2.53
CA TRP A 145 4.05 -16.55 1.11
C TRP A 145 5.38 -15.95 0.63
N ASN A 146 6.04 -16.67 -0.27
CA ASN A 146 7.18 -16.13 -1.02
C ASN A 146 6.73 -15.56 -2.38
N SER A 147 7.64 -14.84 -3.05
CA SER A 147 7.36 -14.21 -4.33
C SER A 147 6.91 -15.22 -5.39
N LYS A 148 7.51 -16.42 -5.43
CA LYS A 148 7.15 -17.47 -6.38
C LYS A 148 5.70 -17.94 -6.20
N GLN A 149 5.23 -18.06 -4.95
CA GLN A 149 3.85 -18.44 -4.65
C GLN A 149 2.85 -17.37 -5.12
N VAL A 150 3.19 -16.08 -4.94
CA VAL A 150 2.37 -14.97 -5.43
C VAL A 150 2.23 -15.01 -6.94
N TRP A 151 3.35 -15.09 -7.68
CA TRP A 151 3.34 -15.15 -9.14
C TRP A 151 2.66 -16.39 -9.68
N ASN A 152 2.85 -17.54 -9.05
CA ASN A 152 2.13 -18.77 -9.41
C ASN A 152 0.62 -18.61 -9.25
N TYR A 153 0.16 -17.92 -8.20
CA TYR A 153 -1.25 -17.64 -8.00
C TYR A 153 -1.80 -16.71 -9.09
N ILE A 154 -1.12 -15.62 -9.39
CA ILE A 154 -1.45 -14.66 -10.45
C ILE A 154 -1.62 -15.40 -11.79
N THR A 155 -0.61 -16.18 -12.19
CA THR A 155 -0.62 -16.93 -13.46
C THR A 155 -1.73 -17.98 -13.52
N ARG A 156 -1.91 -18.77 -12.46
CA ARG A 156 -2.93 -19.84 -12.42
C ARG A 156 -4.36 -19.32 -12.48
N ASN A 157 -4.59 -18.13 -11.96
CA ASN A 157 -5.93 -17.53 -11.93
C ASN A 157 -6.15 -16.52 -13.06
N GLY A 158 -5.19 -16.36 -13.99
CA GLY A 158 -5.29 -15.44 -15.11
C GLY A 158 -5.47 -13.98 -14.68
N ILE A 159 -4.89 -13.61 -13.51
CA ILE A 159 -5.00 -12.25 -13.03
C ILE A 159 -3.98 -11.39 -13.77
N GLU A 160 -4.47 -10.34 -14.42
CA GLU A 160 -3.58 -9.34 -14.99
C GLU A 160 -2.74 -8.67 -13.92
N TYR A 161 -1.56 -8.21 -14.27
CA TYR A 161 -0.66 -7.49 -13.36
C TYR A 161 -0.24 -6.15 -13.94
N LEU A 162 0.22 -5.27 -13.07
CA LEU A 162 0.64 -3.93 -13.40
C LEU A 162 1.79 -3.94 -14.43
N PRO A 163 1.64 -3.33 -15.62
CA PRO A 163 2.63 -3.40 -16.72
C PRO A 163 4.02 -2.85 -16.37
N VAL A 164 4.13 -2.07 -15.29
CA VAL A 164 5.41 -1.56 -14.78
C VAL A 164 6.37 -2.68 -14.40
N TYR A 165 5.87 -3.88 -14.04
CA TYR A 165 6.72 -5.05 -13.78
C TYR A 165 7.53 -5.48 -15.02
N ASP A 166 6.94 -5.40 -16.22
CA ASP A 166 7.63 -5.76 -17.48
C ASP A 166 8.77 -4.78 -17.83
N LYS A 167 8.78 -3.60 -17.20
CA LYS A 167 9.88 -2.63 -17.31
C LYS A 167 11.03 -2.91 -16.34
N GLY A 168 10.96 -4.01 -15.58
CA GLY A 168 12.01 -4.44 -14.66
C GLY A 168 11.93 -3.85 -13.25
N TYR A 169 10.78 -3.33 -12.84
CA TYR A 169 10.55 -2.82 -11.49
C TYR A 169 10.00 -3.92 -10.57
N PRO A 170 10.78 -4.51 -9.66
CA PRO A 170 10.29 -5.59 -8.78
C PRO A 170 9.51 -5.05 -7.55
N SER A 171 9.67 -3.78 -7.23
CA SER A 171 9.00 -3.08 -6.13
C SER A 171 8.57 -1.70 -6.57
N ILE A 172 7.27 -1.45 -6.60
CA ILE A 172 6.68 -0.26 -7.19
C ILE A 172 6.10 0.64 -6.11
N GLY A 173 6.16 1.95 -6.31
CA GLY A 173 5.55 2.97 -5.46
C GLY A 173 5.28 4.25 -6.24
N CYS A 174 5.49 5.41 -5.61
CA CYS A 174 5.49 6.67 -6.32
C CYS A 174 6.59 6.68 -7.37
N GLU A 175 6.31 7.15 -8.57
CA GLU A 175 7.26 7.20 -9.70
C GLU A 175 8.59 7.87 -9.31
N PRO A 176 8.61 9.10 -8.71
CA PRO A 176 9.87 9.76 -8.35
C PRO A 176 10.64 9.06 -7.22
N CYS A 177 10.04 8.08 -6.55
CA CYS A 177 10.67 7.32 -5.45
C CYS A 177 10.94 5.87 -5.83
N THR A 178 10.90 5.53 -7.13
CA THR A 178 11.06 4.14 -7.60
C THR A 178 12.04 4.11 -8.75
N SER A 179 13.10 3.32 -8.61
CA SER A 179 14.07 3.01 -9.67
C SER A 179 14.25 1.50 -9.78
N ILE A 180 14.83 1.06 -10.87
CA ILE A 180 15.25 -0.34 -11.04
C ILE A 180 16.39 -0.60 -10.05
N PRO A 181 16.33 -1.66 -9.23
CA PRO A 181 17.38 -1.97 -8.26
C PRO A 181 18.67 -2.38 -8.96
N GLU A 182 19.79 -1.90 -8.46
CA GLU A 182 21.13 -2.33 -8.92
C GLU A 182 21.47 -3.75 -8.45
N ASP A 183 20.97 -4.14 -7.25
CA ASP A 183 21.14 -5.49 -6.70
C ASP A 183 19.85 -6.31 -6.90
N PRO A 184 19.90 -7.35 -7.76
CA PRO A 184 18.73 -8.23 -7.97
C PRO A 184 18.28 -8.97 -6.71
N ASN A 185 19.17 -9.15 -5.71
CA ASN A 185 18.84 -9.82 -4.45
C ASN A 185 18.17 -8.88 -3.45
N ASN A 186 18.16 -7.58 -3.73
CA ASN A 186 17.47 -6.59 -2.92
C ASN A 186 16.43 -5.82 -3.75
N PRO A 187 15.24 -6.40 -3.97
CA PRO A 187 14.20 -5.82 -4.83
C PRO A 187 13.74 -4.41 -4.39
N ARG A 188 14.02 -4.02 -3.15
CA ARG A 188 13.64 -2.72 -2.60
C ARG A 188 14.77 -1.69 -2.59
N SER A 189 15.99 -2.02 -3.05
CA SER A 189 17.10 -1.06 -3.12
C SER A 189 16.80 0.13 -4.06
N GLY A 190 15.95 -0.06 -5.07
CA GLY A 190 15.46 1.00 -5.95
C GLY A 190 14.41 1.92 -5.32
N ARG A 191 14.06 1.77 -4.02
CA ARG A 191 13.07 2.62 -3.36
C ARG A 191 13.74 3.77 -2.62
N TRP A 192 13.21 5.01 -2.81
CA TRP A 192 13.72 6.24 -2.19
C TRP A 192 15.26 6.40 -2.33
N SER A 193 15.85 5.93 -3.43
CA SER A 193 17.31 5.95 -3.63
C SER A 193 18.09 5.34 -2.46
N GLY A 194 17.54 4.30 -1.84
CA GLY A 194 18.17 3.61 -0.69
C GLY A 194 18.09 4.34 0.65
N GLN A 195 17.50 5.53 0.71
CA GLN A 195 17.49 6.35 1.94
C GLN A 195 16.62 5.77 3.06
N LYS A 196 15.63 4.96 2.73
CA LYS A 196 14.76 4.30 3.72
C LYS A 196 14.16 2.99 3.21
N LEU A 197 13.74 2.14 4.13
CA LEU A 197 13.22 0.81 3.82
C LEU A 197 11.68 0.77 3.73
N GLU A 198 10.96 1.64 4.46
CA GLU A 198 9.50 1.62 4.55
C GLU A 198 8.90 3.02 4.42
N CYS A 199 7.67 3.08 3.94
CA CYS A 199 6.95 4.35 3.76
C CYS A 199 6.21 4.84 5.02
N GLY A 200 6.16 4.02 6.07
CA GLY A 200 5.49 4.34 7.34
C GLY A 200 4.05 3.81 7.47
N ILE A 201 3.34 3.49 6.39
CA ILE A 201 1.93 3.06 6.46
C ILE A 201 1.71 1.76 7.25
N HIS A 202 2.74 0.94 7.42
CA HIS A 202 2.65 -0.33 8.14
C HIS A 202 3.44 -0.36 9.45
N THR A 203 4.28 0.65 9.67
CA THR A 203 5.20 0.77 10.83
C THR A 203 4.87 1.97 11.69
N PHE A 204 3.78 2.70 11.38
CA PHE A 204 3.37 3.87 12.12
C PHE A 204 3.09 3.51 13.58
N THR A 205 3.74 4.20 14.49
CA THR A 205 3.47 4.21 15.93
C THR A 205 3.19 5.65 16.35
N GLU A 206 2.53 5.88 17.49
CA GLU A 206 2.21 7.23 18.00
C GLU A 206 3.41 8.20 18.05
N LYS A 207 4.65 7.68 18.07
CA LYS A 207 5.88 8.48 18.06
C LYS A 207 6.17 9.17 16.73
N ASP A 208 5.51 8.75 15.65
CA ASP A 208 5.76 9.24 14.29
C ASP A 208 4.71 10.28 13.81
N SER A 209 3.84 10.75 14.70
CA SER A 209 2.88 11.82 14.40
C SER A 209 3.67 13.10 14.10
N PRO A 210 3.42 13.79 12.96
CA PRO A 210 3.99 15.11 12.73
C PRO A 210 3.53 16.03 13.87
N GLN A 211 4.44 16.52 14.68
CA GLN A 211 4.14 17.62 15.60
C GLN A 211 3.73 18.80 14.73
N GLU A 212 2.47 19.21 14.84
CA GLU A 212 2.02 20.50 14.33
C GLU A 212 2.84 21.56 15.06
N SER A 213 3.85 22.11 14.37
CA SER A 213 4.55 23.32 14.82
C SER A 213 3.54 24.45 14.79
N GLN A 214 3.22 24.93 15.99
CA GLN A 214 2.47 26.17 16.25
C GLN A 214 3.21 27.36 15.64
#